data_1e074e7153a0e58a8901b3ca15ca5518
#
_entry.id   1e074e7153a0e58a8901b3ca15ca5518
#
_cell.length_a   1.000
_cell.length_b   1.000
_cell.length_c   1.000
_cell.angle_alpha   90.00
_cell.angle_beta   90.00
_cell.angle_gamma   90.00
#
_symmetry.space_group_name_H-M   'P 1'
#
loop_
_entity.id
_entity.type
_entity.pdbx_description
1 polymer ?
#
loop_
_entity_poly.entity_id
_entity_poly.type
_entity_poly.pdbx_seq_one_letter_code
_entity_poly.pdbx_strand_id
1 'polypeptide(L)'
;MWKHEDVDPFSDEPQPELAVVRDGEDLDWGIVESFLRDSLPQEIDTAGKFAVHQFPNGAANLTYLVSFGATELVLRRPPFGNLAPGAHDMGREYRVLSKLWEIFPMAPRAYLFCDDVTIAGAAMFVMERRVGEVIRGIVPRSMRHHDRLGNRIGRALAAAIAEFHSLNPSDVELETLGKPDGFVLRQVEGWKKRWDLVSDERYHQGMNDLYAALISDLPEPQRVAFVHNDLKLDNCMFKPDNPDEVHAIFDWDMTTLGDPLIDFGTLLNYWPDPDDDPDVVRGGHAGLNQMGLPSRSQLTEYYAEKSLLDLSNVHWYEAFAQWKTASVLQQ
;
A
#
# COMPACT_ATOMS: atom_id res chain seq x y z
N MET A 1 -18.85 5.28 -12.04
CA MET A 1 -18.95 6.74 -11.87
C MET A 1 -18.87 7.01 -10.37
N TRP A 2 -17.66 7.26 -9.87
CA TRP A 2 -17.45 7.57 -8.44
C TRP A 2 -18.04 8.97 -8.23
N LYS A 3 -19.12 9.05 -7.47
CA LYS A 3 -19.61 10.34 -6.99
C LYS A 3 -18.70 10.74 -5.84
N HIS A 4 -18.03 11.88 -5.95
CA HIS A 4 -17.52 12.59 -4.78
C HIS A 4 -18.75 13.02 -3.97
N GLU A 5 -19.21 12.17 -3.07
CA GLU A 5 -20.07 12.65 -1.99
C GLU A 5 -19.20 13.58 -1.14
N ASP A 6 -19.74 14.71 -0.75
CA ASP A 6 -19.08 15.64 0.18
C ASP A 6 -18.88 14.91 1.52
N VAL A 7 -17.72 14.26 1.67
CA VAL A 7 -17.34 13.61 2.91
C VAL A 7 -16.75 14.68 3.82
N ASP A 8 -17.37 14.93 4.97
CA ASP A 8 -16.77 15.73 6.02
C ASP A 8 -15.61 14.95 6.66
N PRO A 9 -14.35 15.36 6.46
CA PRO A 9 -13.19 14.65 7.01
C PRO A 9 -13.16 14.66 8.54
N PHE A 10 -13.99 15.48 9.18
CA PHE A 10 -14.13 15.56 10.64
C PHE A 10 -15.43 14.90 11.14
N SER A 11 -16.09 14.14 10.29
CA SER A 11 -17.28 13.34 10.64
C SER A 11 -17.02 12.43 11.83
N ASP A 12 -18.05 12.29 12.67
CA ASP A 12 -18.03 11.38 13.82
C ASP A 12 -18.52 9.97 13.49
N GLU A 13 -18.75 9.66 12.23
CA GLU A 13 -19.17 8.31 11.84
C GLU A 13 -18.11 7.27 12.24
N PRO A 14 -18.53 6.23 13.01
CA PRO A 14 -17.59 5.20 13.43
C PRO A 14 -17.13 4.38 12.23
N GLN A 15 -15.83 4.30 12.05
CA GLN A 15 -15.22 3.35 11.12
C GLN A 15 -14.66 2.18 11.94
N PRO A 16 -15.39 1.06 12.07
CA PRO A 16 -14.90 -0.05 12.86
C PRO A 16 -13.65 -0.64 12.20
N GLU A 17 -12.59 -0.73 12.98
CA GLU A 17 -11.36 -1.39 12.53
C GLU A 17 -11.56 -2.89 12.34
N LEU A 18 -12.37 -3.50 13.21
CA LEU A 18 -12.65 -4.93 13.25
C LEU A 18 -14.15 -5.20 13.16
N ALA A 19 -14.49 -6.29 12.49
CA ALA A 19 -15.85 -6.80 12.38
C ALA A 19 -15.88 -8.33 12.61
N VAL A 20 -17.07 -8.90 12.69
CA VAL A 20 -17.24 -10.36 12.56
C VAL A 20 -16.84 -10.80 11.16
N VAL A 21 -16.37 -12.04 11.02
CA VAL A 21 -16.06 -12.61 9.71
C VAL A 21 -17.32 -12.60 8.83
N ARG A 22 -17.16 -12.14 7.58
CA ARG A 22 -18.27 -12.05 6.62
C ARG A 22 -18.72 -13.45 6.19
N ASP A 23 -20.02 -13.58 5.94
CA ASP A 23 -20.59 -14.82 5.42
C ASP A 23 -19.87 -15.27 4.13
N GLY A 24 -19.46 -16.54 4.11
CA GLY A 24 -18.71 -17.13 2.98
C GLY A 24 -17.20 -16.82 2.97
N GLU A 25 -16.68 -16.08 3.96
CA GLU A 25 -15.24 -15.81 4.13
C GLU A 25 -14.66 -16.52 5.37
N ASP A 26 -15.43 -17.40 6.00
CA ASP A 26 -14.98 -18.25 7.10
C ASP A 26 -14.00 -19.33 6.63
N LEU A 27 -13.06 -19.68 7.52
CA LEU A 27 -12.16 -20.81 7.39
C LEU A 27 -12.55 -21.89 8.40
N ASP A 28 -11.97 -23.09 8.28
CA ASP A 28 -12.00 -24.04 9.40
C ASP A 28 -11.05 -23.55 10.50
N TRP A 29 -11.59 -22.71 11.39
CA TRP A 29 -10.80 -22.09 12.44
C TRP A 29 -10.21 -23.09 13.42
N GLY A 30 -10.75 -24.31 13.53
CA GLY A 30 -10.15 -25.37 14.33
C GLY A 30 -8.84 -25.90 13.72
N ILE A 31 -8.83 -26.10 12.42
CA ILE A 31 -7.62 -26.49 11.67
C ILE A 31 -6.57 -25.35 11.73
N VAL A 32 -7.00 -24.12 11.45
CA VAL A 32 -6.10 -22.95 11.47
C VAL A 32 -5.52 -22.75 12.87
N GLU A 33 -6.31 -22.81 13.94
CA GLU A 33 -5.85 -22.69 15.32
C GLU A 33 -4.77 -23.73 15.65
N SER A 34 -5.05 -25.03 15.36
CA SER A 34 -4.09 -26.09 15.61
C SER A 34 -2.77 -25.86 14.87
N PHE A 35 -2.86 -25.55 13.58
CA PHE A 35 -1.68 -25.23 12.77
C PHE A 35 -0.87 -24.05 13.32
N LEU A 36 -1.53 -22.95 13.73
CA LEU A 36 -0.85 -21.78 14.26
C LEU A 36 -0.14 -22.07 15.58
N ARG A 37 -0.78 -22.85 16.49
CA ARG A 37 -0.15 -23.25 17.77
C ARG A 37 1.10 -24.10 17.55
N ASP A 38 1.11 -24.95 16.55
CA ASP A 38 2.20 -25.87 16.26
C ASP A 38 3.34 -25.20 15.46
N SER A 39 3.05 -24.17 14.67
CA SER A 39 3.99 -23.63 13.67
C SER A 39 4.52 -22.22 13.95
N LEU A 40 3.85 -21.43 14.81
CA LEU A 40 4.33 -20.09 15.17
C LEU A 40 5.66 -20.18 15.95
N PRO A 41 6.55 -19.18 15.80
CA PRO A 41 7.79 -19.10 16.59
C PRO A 41 7.50 -19.15 18.10
N GLN A 42 8.41 -19.77 18.86
CA GLN A 42 8.25 -19.98 20.30
C GLN A 42 8.14 -18.69 21.13
N GLU A 43 8.63 -17.57 20.60
CA GLU A 43 8.47 -16.26 21.22
C GLU A 43 7.02 -15.72 21.16
N ILE A 44 6.15 -16.31 20.35
CA ILE A 44 4.75 -15.95 20.24
C ILE A 44 3.94 -16.78 21.23
N ASP A 45 3.37 -16.13 22.24
CA ASP A 45 2.51 -16.82 23.21
C ASP A 45 1.17 -17.20 22.58
N THR A 46 0.95 -18.49 22.40
CA THR A 46 -0.29 -19.06 21.86
C THR A 46 -1.13 -19.78 22.91
N ALA A 47 -0.82 -19.70 24.22
CA ALA A 47 -1.50 -20.44 25.28
C ALA A 47 -2.94 -19.94 25.55
N GLY A 48 -3.26 -18.69 25.20
CA GLY A 48 -4.55 -18.08 25.47
C GLY A 48 -5.71 -18.64 24.64
N LYS A 49 -6.91 -18.15 24.93
CA LYS A 49 -8.13 -18.48 24.16
C LYS A 49 -7.99 -17.94 22.74
N PHE A 50 -8.26 -18.80 21.75
CA PHE A 50 -8.30 -18.41 20.35
C PHE A 50 -9.59 -17.62 20.02
N ALA A 51 -9.44 -16.53 19.27
CA ALA A 51 -10.57 -15.77 18.71
C ALA A 51 -10.18 -15.17 17.36
N VAL A 52 -11.18 -14.91 16.52
CA VAL A 52 -11.00 -14.35 15.17
C VAL A 52 -11.96 -13.18 14.95
N HIS A 53 -11.44 -12.14 14.30
CA HIS A 53 -12.21 -11.03 13.73
C HIS A 53 -11.69 -10.76 12.30
N GLN A 54 -12.40 -9.96 11.54
CA GLN A 54 -12.00 -9.58 10.19
C GLN A 54 -11.78 -8.06 10.11
N PHE A 55 -10.77 -7.65 9.34
CA PHE A 55 -10.61 -6.25 8.93
C PHE A 55 -11.54 -5.97 7.74
N PRO A 56 -12.60 -5.15 7.90
CA PRO A 56 -13.62 -5.00 6.87
C PRO A 56 -13.17 -4.23 5.63
N ASN A 57 -12.10 -3.45 5.76
CA ASN A 57 -11.64 -2.50 4.72
C ASN A 57 -10.56 -3.08 3.79
N GLY A 58 -10.22 -4.35 3.86
CA GLY A 58 -9.32 -5.02 2.92
C GLY A 58 -10.03 -5.30 1.59
N ALA A 59 -9.70 -4.56 0.53
CA ALA A 59 -10.37 -4.71 -0.77
C ALA A 59 -9.82 -5.87 -1.61
N ALA A 60 -8.53 -6.14 -1.52
CA ALA A 60 -7.83 -7.08 -2.41
C ALA A 60 -7.60 -8.46 -1.76
N ASN A 61 -7.23 -8.50 -0.49
CA ASN A 61 -6.91 -9.72 0.26
C ASN A 61 -7.81 -9.84 1.49
N LEU A 62 -8.11 -11.07 1.90
CA LEU A 62 -8.79 -11.33 3.16
C LEU A 62 -7.79 -11.21 4.30
N THR A 63 -8.11 -10.33 5.23
CA THR A 63 -7.26 -10.02 6.38
C THR A 63 -8.04 -10.24 7.67
N TYR A 64 -7.51 -11.12 8.52
CA TYR A 64 -8.13 -11.48 9.79
C TYR A 64 -7.21 -11.11 10.95
N LEU A 65 -7.81 -10.64 12.04
CA LEU A 65 -7.17 -10.62 13.34
C LEU A 65 -7.37 -12.00 13.97
N VAL A 66 -6.30 -12.69 14.25
CA VAL A 66 -6.30 -13.90 15.07
C VAL A 66 -5.65 -13.60 16.41
N SER A 67 -6.27 -14.04 17.50
CA SER A 67 -5.76 -13.76 18.84
C SER A 67 -5.70 -15.00 19.71
N PHE A 68 -4.71 -15.03 20.61
CA PHE A 68 -4.54 -16.02 21.66
C PHE A 68 -4.48 -15.27 23.01
N GLY A 69 -5.66 -15.02 23.59
CA GLY A 69 -5.74 -14.17 24.78
C GLY A 69 -5.34 -12.74 24.47
N ALA A 70 -4.19 -12.29 25.01
CA ALA A 70 -3.66 -10.95 24.78
C ALA A 70 -2.74 -10.84 23.56
N THR A 71 -2.31 -11.96 22.98
CA THR A 71 -1.47 -11.98 21.77
C THR A 71 -2.35 -11.77 20.56
N GLU A 72 -2.10 -10.74 19.77
CA GLU A 72 -2.82 -10.40 18.55
C GLU A 72 -1.90 -10.51 17.33
N LEU A 73 -2.37 -11.18 16.29
CA LEU A 73 -1.65 -11.37 15.03
C LEU A 73 -2.58 -11.10 13.85
N VAL A 74 -2.01 -10.81 12.70
CA VAL A 74 -2.76 -10.62 11.45
C VAL A 74 -2.49 -11.80 10.52
N LEU A 75 -3.55 -12.50 10.11
CA LEU A 75 -3.50 -13.54 9.09
C LEU A 75 -4.02 -12.96 7.78
N ARG A 76 -3.21 -13.07 6.72
CA ARG A 76 -3.60 -12.67 5.35
C ARG A 76 -3.64 -13.86 4.42
N ARG A 77 -4.64 -13.86 3.53
CA ARG A 77 -4.78 -14.81 2.44
C ARG A 77 -5.46 -14.14 1.23
N PRO A 78 -5.33 -14.72 0.02
CA PRO A 78 -6.09 -14.27 -1.13
C PRO A 78 -7.61 -14.41 -0.90
N PRO A 79 -8.45 -13.66 -1.63
CA PRO A 79 -9.89 -13.87 -1.61
C PRO A 79 -10.25 -15.27 -2.13
N PHE A 80 -11.49 -15.70 -1.84
CA PHE A 80 -12.02 -16.94 -2.41
C PHE A 80 -12.33 -16.77 -3.90
N GLY A 81 -12.25 -17.86 -4.67
CA GLY A 81 -12.58 -17.87 -6.09
C GLY A 81 -11.36 -18.01 -7.00
N ASN A 82 -11.58 -17.79 -8.29
CA ASN A 82 -10.52 -17.89 -9.30
C ASN A 82 -9.75 -16.57 -9.37
N LEU A 83 -8.48 -16.61 -9.07
CA LEU A 83 -7.57 -15.46 -9.13
C LEU A 83 -6.82 -15.41 -10.46
N ALA A 84 -6.54 -14.21 -10.94
CA ALA A 84 -5.65 -14.03 -12.07
C ALA A 84 -4.22 -14.53 -11.73
N PRO A 85 -3.52 -15.19 -12.64
CA PRO A 85 -2.16 -15.66 -12.39
C PRO A 85 -1.24 -14.52 -11.96
N GLY A 86 -0.55 -14.70 -10.82
CA GLY A 86 0.39 -13.72 -10.27
C GLY A 86 -0.27 -12.55 -9.50
N ALA A 87 -1.59 -12.53 -9.35
CA ALA A 87 -2.28 -11.65 -8.42
C ALA A 87 -2.22 -12.24 -7.00
N HIS A 88 -2.14 -11.38 -5.98
CA HIS A 88 -2.22 -11.80 -4.56
C HIS A 88 -1.14 -12.82 -4.15
N ASP A 89 0.12 -12.56 -4.52
CA ASP A 89 1.25 -13.44 -4.20
C ASP A 89 1.65 -13.31 -2.71
N MET A 90 1.00 -14.12 -1.85
CA MET A 90 1.28 -14.18 -0.41
C MET A 90 2.73 -14.57 -0.11
N GLY A 91 3.34 -15.40 -0.96
CA GLY A 91 4.73 -15.80 -0.80
C GLY A 91 5.70 -14.62 -1.03
N ARG A 92 5.39 -13.74 -1.98
CA ARG A 92 6.18 -12.52 -2.22
C ARG A 92 6.04 -11.56 -1.04
N GLU A 93 4.84 -11.29 -0.58
CA GLU A 93 4.59 -10.40 0.54
C GLU A 93 5.27 -10.91 1.82
N TYR A 94 5.13 -12.21 2.11
CA TYR A 94 5.84 -12.85 3.22
C TYR A 94 7.36 -12.72 3.07
N ARG A 95 7.92 -12.99 1.89
CA ARG A 95 9.37 -12.89 1.64
C ARG A 95 9.90 -11.49 1.96
N VAL A 96 9.16 -10.45 1.61
CA VAL A 96 9.52 -9.07 1.93
C VAL A 96 9.43 -8.83 3.44
N LEU A 97 8.26 -9.08 4.03
CA LEU A 97 7.96 -8.75 5.41
C LEU A 97 8.70 -9.62 6.44
N SER A 98 9.14 -10.81 6.06
CA SER A 98 9.95 -11.66 6.95
C SER A 98 11.39 -11.15 7.15
N LYS A 99 11.83 -10.17 6.32
CA LYS A 99 13.20 -9.64 6.34
C LYS A 99 13.26 -8.13 6.49
N LEU A 100 12.40 -7.38 5.76
CA LEU A 100 12.48 -5.92 5.68
C LEU A 100 12.33 -5.23 7.05
N TRP A 101 11.56 -5.80 7.97
CA TRP A 101 11.36 -5.27 9.33
C TRP A 101 12.66 -5.08 10.11
N GLU A 102 13.74 -5.79 9.76
CA GLU A 102 15.04 -5.71 10.43
C GLU A 102 15.75 -4.37 10.20
N ILE A 103 15.51 -3.74 9.02
CA ILE A 103 16.12 -2.47 8.63
C ILE A 103 15.11 -1.35 8.43
N PHE A 104 13.82 -1.68 8.39
CA PHE A 104 12.73 -0.72 8.21
C PHE A 104 11.61 -0.97 9.23
N PRO A 105 11.65 -0.32 10.39
CA PRO A 105 10.70 -0.57 11.50
C PRO A 105 9.24 -0.33 11.15
N MET A 106 8.95 0.40 10.06
CA MET A 106 7.58 0.62 9.55
C MET A 106 7.03 -0.57 8.75
N ALA A 107 7.83 -1.57 8.42
CA ALA A 107 7.36 -2.84 7.85
C ALA A 107 6.92 -3.78 8.98
N PRO A 108 5.67 -4.29 8.99
CA PRO A 108 5.26 -5.32 9.95
C PRO A 108 6.09 -6.59 9.78
N ARG A 109 6.49 -7.24 10.90
CA ARG A 109 7.23 -8.50 10.84
C ARG A 109 6.30 -9.65 10.46
N ALA A 110 6.61 -10.40 9.40
CA ALA A 110 5.95 -11.66 9.08
C ALA A 110 6.63 -12.83 9.80
N TYR A 111 5.83 -13.67 10.47
CA TYR A 111 6.32 -14.75 11.33
C TYR A 111 6.23 -16.12 10.69
N LEU A 112 5.19 -16.36 9.87
CA LEU A 112 4.86 -17.70 9.38
C LEU A 112 4.25 -17.61 7.99
N PHE A 113 4.69 -18.48 7.07
CA PHE A 113 4.08 -18.69 5.76
C PHE A 113 3.59 -20.13 5.64
N CYS A 114 2.44 -20.33 5.03
CA CYS A 114 1.87 -21.63 4.74
C CYS A 114 1.32 -21.66 3.32
N ASP A 115 1.82 -22.57 2.49
CA ASP A 115 1.32 -22.85 1.14
C ASP A 115 0.45 -24.12 1.07
N ASP A 116 0.26 -24.81 2.20
CA ASP A 116 -0.65 -25.94 2.29
C ASP A 116 -2.10 -25.45 2.24
N VAL A 117 -2.73 -25.66 1.09
CA VAL A 117 -4.12 -25.25 0.85
C VAL A 117 -5.14 -25.98 1.74
N THR A 118 -4.76 -27.09 2.39
CA THR A 118 -5.66 -27.82 3.29
C THR A 118 -5.90 -27.08 4.61
N ILE A 119 -5.02 -26.12 4.97
CA ILE A 119 -5.13 -25.35 6.21
C ILE A 119 -6.11 -24.19 6.07
N ALA A 120 -5.97 -23.37 5.03
CA ALA A 120 -6.75 -22.15 4.86
C ALA A 120 -7.37 -21.99 3.46
N GLY A 121 -7.42 -23.06 2.65
CA GLY A 121 -7.98 -23.04 1.30
C GLY A 121 -7.11 -22.36 0.24
N ALA A 122 -6.06 -21.67 0.65
CA ALA A 122 -5.05 -21.01 -0.21
C ALA A 122 -3.78 -20.76 0.60
N ALA A 123 -2.69 -20.34 -0.08
CA ALA A 123 -1.52 -19.86 0.62
C ALA A 123 -1.87 -18.70 1.54
N MET A 124 -1.29 -18.67 2.73
CA MET A 124 -1.48 -17.62 3.73
C MET A 124 -0.18 -17.27 4.43
N PHE A 125 -0.14 -16.11 5.07
CA PHE A 125 0.91 -15.80 6.02
C PHE A 125 0.38 -15.08 7.25
N VAL A 126 1.17 -15.12 8.31
CA VAL A 126 0.84 -14.49 9.60
C VAL A 126 1.91 -13.47 9.93
N MET A 127 1.47 -12.29 10.34
CA MET A 127 2.35 -11.18 10.67
C MET A 127 1.95 -10.48 11.96
N GLU A 128 2.81 -9.60 12.41
CA GLU A 128 2.61 -8.68 13.52
C GLU A 128 1.35 -7.83 13.34
N ARG A 129 0.59 -7.67 14.42
CA ARG A 129 -0.46 -6.68 14.52
C ARG A 129 0.15 -5.30 14.83
N ARG A 130 -0.09 -4.33 13.98
CA ARG A 130 0.20 -2.92 14.24
C ARG A 130 -1.08 -2.20 14.67
N VAL A 131 -0.98 -1.33 15.67
CA VAL A 131 -2.08 -0.54 16.19
C VAL A 131 -1.77 0.94 15.98
N GLY A 132 -2.67 1.65 15.33
CA GLY A 132 -2.50 3.06 14.98
C GLY A 132 -3.66 3.60 14.17
N GLU A 133 -3.43 4.74 13.54
CA GLU A 133 -4.45 5.49 12.82
C GLU A 133 -4.20 5.45 11.30
N VAL A 134 -5.15 4.93 10.54
CA VAL A 134 -5.12 4.97 9.07
C VAL A 134 -6.09 6.04 8.57
N ILE A 135 -5.61 6.90 7.68
CA ILE A 135 -6.37 8.04 7.18
C ILE A 135 -6.97 7.68 5.81
N ARG A 136 -8.29 7.49 5.78
CA ARG A 136 -9.08 7.17 4.58
C ARG A 136 -10.15 8.24 4.32
N GLY A 137 -9.72 9.50 4.17
CA GLY A 137 -10.62 10.63 3.95
C GLY A 137 -11.28 11.17 5.23
N ILE A 138 -11.17 10.46 6.35
CA ILE A 138 -11.66 10.91 7.66
C ILE A 138 -10.48 11.01 8.62
N VAL A 139 -10.40 12.14 9.31
CA VAL A 139 -9.37 12.39 10.34
C VAL A 139 -9.74 11.64 11.62
N PRO A 140 -8.85 10.76 12.12
CA PRO A 140 -9.04 10.11 13.42
C PRO A 140 -9.27 11.13 14.53
N ARG A 141 -10.23 10.82 15.43
CA ARG A 141 -10.61 11.74 16.54
C ARG A 141 -9.41 12.12 17.42
N SER A 142 -8.52 11.17 17.67
CA SER A 142 -7.28 11.36 18.42
C SER A 142 -6.40 12.49 17.85
N MET A 143 -6.41 12.67 16.51
CA MET A 143 -5.52 13.61 15.81
C MET A 143 -6.12 15.01 15.57
N ARG A 144 -7.43 15.21 15.76
CA ARG A 144 -8.14 16.45 15.35
C ARG A 144 -7.69 17.71 16.07
N HIS A 145 -7.08 17.58 17.24
CA HIS A 145 -6.61 18.71 18.05
C HIS A 145 -5.25 19.25 17.60
N HIS A 146 -4.55 18.56 16.68
CA HIS A 146 -3.24 18.97 16.21
C HIS A 146 -3.32 20.11 15.20
N ASP A 147 -2.59 21.18 15.46
CA ASP A 147 -2.42 22.29 14.51
C ASP A 147 -1.71 21.83 13.25
N ARG A 148 -2.10 22.38 12.10
CA ARG A 148 -1.50 22.08 10.79
C ARG A 148 -1.39 20.59 10.49
N LEU A 149 -2.40 19.84 10.90
CA LEU A 149 -2.43 18.37 10.84
C LEU A 149 -2.02 17.84 9.46
N GLY A 150 -2.66 18.29 8.38
CA GLY A 150 -2.37 17.80 7.03
C GLY A 150 -0.91 18.05 6.60
N ASN A 151 -0.33 19.20 6.96
CA ASN A 151 1.06 19.49 6.66
C ASN A 151 2.02 18.55 7.41
N ARG A 152 1.73 18.25 8.68
CA ARG A 152 2.53 17.31 9.50
C ARG A 152 2.47 15.90 8.92
N ILE A 153 1.28 15.42 8.56
CA ILE A 153 1.07 14.14 7.87
C ILE A 153 1.92 14.05 6.59
N GLY A 154 1.85 15.09 5.72
CA GLY A 154 2.63 15.11 4.48
C GLY A 154 4.14 15.05 4.72
N ARG A 155 4.65 15.78 5.73
CA ARG A 155 6.07 15.73 6.10
C ARG A 155 6.50 14.36 6.63
N ALA A 156 5.71 13.76 7.51
CA ALA A 156 5.99 12.45 8.07
C ALA A 156 6.00 11.38 6.97
N LEU A 157 5.03 11.43 6.06
CA LEU A 157 4.93 10.50 4.95
C LEU A 157 6.12 10.65 3.98
N ALA A 158 6.47 11.86 3.57
CA ALA A 158 7.61 12.13 2.70
C ALA A 158 8.93 11.63 3.32
N ALA A 159 9.10 11.80 4.63
CA ALA A 159 10.28 11.30 5.36
C ALA A 159 10.33 9.77 5.40
N ALA A 160 9.21 9.11 5.73
CA ALA A 160 9.12 7.65 5.77
C ALA A 160 9.41 7.00 4.40
N ILE A 161 8.88 7.59 3.32
CA ILE A 161 9.12 7.12 1.96
C ILE A 161 10.57 7.34 1.54
N ALA A 162 11.16 8.48 1.85
CA ALA A 162 12.57 8.74 1.56
C ALA A 162 13.49 7.77 2.33
N GLU A 163 13.17 7.45 3.58
CA GLU A 163 13.86 6.42 4.36
C GLU A 163 13.77 5.05 3.68
N PHE A 164 12.55 4.61 3.33
CA PHE A 164 12.33 3.36 2.60
C PHE A 164 13.17 3.28 1.30
N HIS A 165 13.16 4.33 0.51
CA HIS A 165 13.92 4.39 -0.75
C HIS A 165 15.44 4.51 -0.55
N SER A 166 15.92 4.76 0.66
CA SER A 166 17.35 4.81 1.00
C SER A 166 17.93 3.45 1.39
N LEU A 167 17.08 2.47 1.69
CA LEU A 167 17.49 1.16 2.18
C LEU A 167 18.27 0.38 1.12
N ASN A 168 19.26 -0.39 1.58
CA ASN A 168 20.01 -1.30 0.71
C ASN A 168 19.41 -2.72 0.78
N PRO A 169 18.87 -3.26 -0.34
CA PRO A 169 18.28 -4.59 -0.35
C PRO A 169 19.22 -5.72 0.09
N SER A 170 20.52 -5.55 -0.08
CA SER A 170 21.51 -6.56 0.30
C SER A 170 21.67 -6.70 1.82
N ASP A 171 21.29 -5.69 2.60
CA ASP A 171 21.41 -5.75 4.06
C ASP A 171 20.45 -6.79 4.68
N VAL A 172 19.43 -7.19 3.91
CA VAL A 172 18.41 -8.18 4.33
C VAL A 172 18.20 -9.29 3.27
N GLU A 173 19.19 -9.54 2.42
CA GLU A 173 19.17 -10.59 1.38
C GLU A 173 17.95 -10.53 0.45
N LEU A 174 17.53 -9.33 0.07
CA LEU A 174 16.42 -9.08 -0.87
C LEU A 174 16.89 -8.52 -2.22
N GLU A 175 18.19 -8.54 -2.54
CA GLU A 175 18.77 -8.07 -3.80
C GLU A 175 18.24 -8.82 -5.03
N THR A 176 17.62 -9.99 -4.83
CA THR A 176 17.01 -10.78 -5.90
C THR A 176 15.48 -10.66 -5.98
N LEU A 177 14.88 -9.70 -5.24
CA LEU A 177 13.43 -9.53 -5.19
C LEU A 177 12.82 -9.15 -6.54
N GLY A 178 13.58 -8.52 -7.42
CA GLY A 178 13.13 -8.07 -8.72
C GLY A 178 14.25 -8.02 -9.76
N LYS A 179 13.94 -7.41 -10.90
CA LYS A 179 14.88 -7.17 -12.00
C LYS A 179 14.97 -5.66 -12.24
N PRO A 180 15.93 -4.96 -11.64
CA PRO A 180 16.00 -3.50 -11.73
C PRO A 180 16.36 -2.98 -13.13
N ASP A 181 17.23 -3.70 -13.88
CA ASP A 181 17.64 -3.30 -15.23
C ASP A 181 16.44 -3.14 -16.17
N GLY A 182 16.28 -1.97 -16.78
CA GLY A 182 15.15 -1.66 -17.66
C GLY A 182 13.79 -1.65 -16.95
N PHE A 183 13.76 -1.44 -15.63
CA PHE A 183 12.54 -1.50 -14.82
C PHE A 183 11.48 -0.52 -15.31
N VAL A 184 11.81 0.76 -15.51
CA VAL A 184 10.86 1.80 -15.93
C VAL A 184 10.22 1.46 -17.27
N LEU A 185 11.01 1.07 -18.27
CA LEU A 185 10.50 0.62 -19.58
C LEU A 185 9.53 -0.55 -19.45
N ARG A 186 9.90 -1.57 -18.66
CA ARG A 186 9.00 -2.72 -18.45
C ARG A 186 7.71 -2.35 -17.72
N GLN A 187 7.73 -1.36 -16.83
CA GLN A 187 6.51 -0.85 -16.21
C GLN A 187 5.58 -0.24 -17.27
N VAL A 188 6.10 0.65 -18.10
CA VAL A 188 5.30 1.30 -19.18
C VAL A 188 4.76 0.26 -20.16
N GLU A 189 5.60 -0.65 -20.66
CA GLU A 189 5.17 -1.71 -21.59
C GLU A 189 4.18 -2.71 -20.97
N GLY A 190 4.38 -3.06 -19.70
CA GLY A 190 3.50 -3.98 -18.97
C GLY A 190 2.09 -3.40 -18.81
N TRP A 191 1.99 -2.13 -18.46
CA TRP A 191 0.71 -1.44 -18.33
C TRP A 191 0.07 -1.18 -19.70
N LYS A 192 0.86 -0.91 -20.76
CA LYS A 192 0.33 -0.83 -22.14
C LYS A 192 -0.34 -2.11 -22.56
N LYS A 193 0.29 -3.27 -22.31
CA LYS A 193 -0.32 -4.59 -22.60
C LYS A 193 -1.63 -4.80 -21.84
N ARG A 194 -1.71 -4.39 -20.57
CA ARG A 194 -2.96 -4.48 -19.78
C ARG A 194 -4.04 -3.57 -20.35
N TRP A 195 -3.69 -2.33 -20.69
CA TRP A 195 -4.61 -1.41 -21.35
C TRP A 195 -5.17 -1.99 -22.65
N ASP A 196 -4.35 -2.56 -23.50
CA ASP A 196 -4.76 -3.13 -24.79
C ASP A 196 -5.78 -4.30 -24.63
N LEU A 197 -5.78 -4.98 -23.49
CA LEU A 197 -6.73 -6.05 -23.19
C LEU A 197 -8.13 -5.53 -22.77
N VAL A 198 -8.22 -4.30 -22.24
CA VAL A 198 -9.44 -3.76 -21.63
C VAL A 198 -9.90 -2.45 -22.29
N SER A 199 -9.16 -1.94 -23.28
CA SER A 199 -9.37 -0.62 -23.85
C SER A 199 -10.75 -0.45 -24.50
N ASP A 200 -11.39 0.68 -24.19
CA ASP A 200 -12.57 1.20 -24.91
C ASP A 200 -12.11 2.06 -26.08
N GLU A 201 -12.73 1.90 -27.26
CA GLU A 201 -12.40 2.68 -28.46
C GLU A 201 -12.41 4.19 -28.24
N ARG A 202 -13.27 4.70 -27.34
CA ARG A 202 -13.39 6.13 -27.02
C ARG A 202 -12.12 6.74 -26.41
N TYR A 203 -11.36 5.95 -25.66
CA TYR A 203 -10.17 6.42 -24.94
C TYR A 203 -8.88 5.91 -25.56
N HIS A 204 -8.98 5.02 -26.53
CA HIS A 204 -7.84 4.29 -27.08
C HIS A 204 -6.77 5.22 -27.66
N GLN A 205 -7.15 6.24 -28.43
CA GLN A 205 -6.20 7.17 -29.05
C GLN A 205 -5.46 7.98 -28.00
N GLY A 206 -6.16 8.62 -27.04
CA GLY A 206 -5.52 9.43 -26.00
C GLY A 206 -4.55 8.63 -25.13
N MET A 207 -4.92 7.40 -24.76
CA MET A 207 -4.05 6.52 -23.98
C MET A 207 -2.81 6.07 -24.77
N ASN A 208 -2.93 5.89 -26.10
CA ASN A 208 -1.80 5.57 -26.97
C ASN A 208 -0.87 6.76 -27.17
N ASP A 209 -1.42 7.98 -27.27
CA ASP A 209 -0.62 9.21 -27.38
C ASP A 209 0.18 9.44 -26.11
N LEU A 210 -0.42 9.22 -24.92
CA LEU A 210 0.27 9.26 -23.63
C LEU A 210 1.36 8.18 -23.53
N TYR A 211 1.08 6.95 -23.97
CA TYR A 211 2.09 5.90 -24.03
C TYR A 211 3.28 6.33 -24.89
N ALA A 212 3.04 6.87 -26.07
CA ALA A 212 4.09 7.34 -26.98
C ALA A 212 4.93 8.46 -26.33
N ALA A 213 4.28 9.41 -25.64
CA ALA A 213 4.97 10.46 -24.90
C ALA A 213 5.82 9.89 -23.75
N LEU A 214 5.30 8.96 -22.96
CA LEU A 214 6.03 8.31 -21.87
C LEU A 214 7.26 7.55 -22.37
N ILE A 215 7.15 6.85 -23.50
CA ILE A 215 8.30 6.14 -24.11
C ILE A 215 9.33 7.10 -24.68
N SER A 216 8.91 8.23 -25.29
CA SER A 216 9.84 9.18 -25.91
C SER A 216 10.73 9.93 -24.92
N ASP A 217 10.28 10.07 -23.68
CA ASP A 217 10.99 10.79 -22.60
C ASP A 217 11.25 9.89 -21.38
N LEU A 218 11.60 8.64 -21.63
CA LEU A 218 11.79 7.63 -20.59
C LEU A 218 12.96 8.02 -19.66
N PRO A 219 12.74 8.18 -18.35
CA PRO A 219 13.80 8.57 -17.44
C PRO A 219 14.78 7.42 -17.18
N GLU A 220 16.05 7.79 -16.96
CA GLU A 220 17.07 6.88 -16.44
C GLU A 220 16.99 6.87 -14.90
N PRO A 221 16.86 5.69 -14.25
CA PRO A 221 16.84 5.60 -12.80
C PRO A 221 18.13 6.15 -12.16
N GLN A 222 18.00 7.01 -11.18
CA GLN A 222 19.16 7.57 -10.46
C GLN A 222 19.80 6.56 -9.53
N ARG A 223 19.01 5.60 -9.03
CA ARG A 223 19.48 4.46 -8.23
C ARG A 223 18.46 3.32 -8.30
N VAL A 224 18.91 2.13 -7.92
CA VAL A 224 18.05 1.00 -7.63
C VAL A 224 17.70 1.02 -6.15
N ALA A 225 16.41 0.98 -5.83
CA ALA A 225 15.88 0.92 -4.47
C ALA A 225 14.75 -0.11 -4.37
N PHE A 226 14.27 -0.35 -3.16
CA PHE A 226 12.94 -0.94 -2.98
C PHE A 226 11.89 -0.04 -3.59
N VAL A 227 10.90 -0.64 -4.22
CA VAL A 227 9.72 0.01 -4.79
C VAL A 227 8.48 -0.73 -4.31
N HIS A 228 7.59 -0.06 -3.64
CA HIS A 228 6.35 -0.62 -3.10
C HIS A 228 5.29 -0.87 -4.20
N ASN A 229 5.26 -0.01 -5.20
CA ASN A 229 4.34 0.01 -6.35
C ASN A 229 2.86 0.39 -6.07
N ASP A 230 2.44 0.48 -4.81
CA ASP A 230 1.10 0.95 -4.43
C ASP A 230 1.16 1.89 -3.22
N LEU A 231 2.15 2.80 -3.22
CA LEU A 231 2.36 3.72 -2.11
C LEU A 231 1.34 4.85 -2.14
N LYS A 232 0.52 4.92 -1.11
CA LYS A 232 -0.54 5.92 -0.92
C LYS A 232 -0.86 6.11 0.56
N LEU A 233 -1.51 7.20 0.91
CA LEU A 233 -1.78 7.56 2.31
C LEU A 233 -2.57 6.49 3.08
N ASP A 234 -3.53 5.85 2.45
CA ASP A 234 -4.38 4.82 3.06
C ASP A 234 -3.68 3.47 3.28
N ASN A 235 -2.49 3.28 2.69
CA ASN A 235 -1.59 2.17 3.03
C ASN A 235 -0.61 2.51 4.16
N CYS A 236 -0.70 3.71 4.74
CA CYS A 236 0.16 4.17 5.82
C CYS A 236 -0.63 4.34 7.11
N MET A 237 -0.09 3.79 8.19
CA MET A 237 -0.62 3.94 9.54
C MET A 237 0.27 4.90 10.32
N PHE A 238 -0.34 5.83 11.01
CA PHE A 238 0.35 6.74 11.93
C PHE A 238 0.26 6.22 13.36
N LYS A 239 1.20 6.63 14.23
CA LYS A 239 1.06 6.36 15.66
C LYS A 239 -0.22 6.99 16.21
N PRO A 240 -0.88 6.34 17.19
CA PRO A 240 -2.02 6.94 17.84
C PRO A 240 -1.66 8.34 18.36
N ASP A 241 -2.52 9.33 18.07
CA ASP A 241 -2.35 10.70 18.51
C ASP A 241 -1.02 11.37 18.09
N ASN A 242 -0.37 10.90 17.04
CA ASN A 242 0.89 11.47 16.55
C ASN A 242 0.96 11.54 15.02
N PRO A 243 0.64 12.68 14.41
CA PRO A 243 0.69 12.86 12.96
C PRO A 243 2.11 13.01 12.38
N ASP A 244 3.14 13.11 13.22
CA ASP A 244 4.52 13.29 12.78
C ASP A 244 5.25 11.98 12.57
N GLU A 245 4.62 10.82 12.85
CA GLU A 245 5.29 9.53 12.81
C GLU A 245 4.44 8.47 12.11
N VAL A 246 4.91 8.05 10.93
CA VAL A 246 4.41 6.85 10.26
C VAL A 246 4.84 5.64 11.09
N HIS A 247 3.87 4.85 11.54
CA HIS A 247 4.06 3.68 12.39
C HIS A 247 4.18 2.38 11.62
N ALA A 248 3.42 2.27 10.51
CA ALA A 248 3.50 1.11 9.63
C ALA A 248 3.11 1.47 8.19
N ILE A 249 3.65 0.71 7.24
CA ILE A 249 3.23 0.70 5.84
C ILE A 249 2.73 -0.71 5.53
N PHE A 250 1.63 -0.80 4.77
CA PHE A 250 0.95 -2.05 4.46
C PHE A 250 0.88 -2.29 2.95
N ASP A 251 0.47 -3.51 2.56
CA ASP A 251 0.19 -3.95 1.19
C ASP A 251 1.44 -4.09 0.33
N TRP A 252 2.34 -4.96 0.78
CA TRP A 252 3.67 -5.18 0.21
C TRP A 252 3.71 -6.22 -0.94
N ASP A 253 2.55 -6.70 -1.40
CA ASP A 253 2.44 -7.78 -2.39
C ASP A 253 3.05 -7.40 -3.76
N MET A 254 3.09 -6.10 -4.10
CA MET A 254 3.67 -5.58 -5.35
C MET A 254 5.13 -5.16 -5.23
N THR A 255 5.74 -5.31 -4.06
CA THR A 255 7.09 -4.82 -3.79
C THR A 255 8.15 -5.48 -4.66
N THR A 256 9.08 -4.67 -5.16
CA THR A 256 10.16 -5.11 -6.04
C THR A 256 11.39 -4.20 -5.90
N LEU A 257 12.37 -4.37 -6.80
CA LEU A 257 13.52 -3.46 -6.94
C LEU A 257 13.42 -2.68 -8.24
N GLY A 258 13.65 -1.38 -8.16
CA GLY A 258 13.57 -0.51 -9.34
C GLY A 258 13.85 0.96 -9.02
N ASP A 259 13.24 1.83 -9.80
CA ASP A 259 13.32 3.27 -9.63
C ASP A 259 12.36 3.77 -8.54
N PRO A 260 12.86 4.35 -7.43
CA PRO A 260 12.04 4.81 -6.32
C PRO A 260 11.05 5.92 -6.71
N LEU A 261 11.30 6.68 -7.78
CA LEU A 261 10.40 7.74 -8.22
C LEU A 261 9.09 7.20 -8.81
N ILE A 262 9.00 5.92 -9.15
CA ILE A 262 7.74 5.25 -9.50
C ILE A 262 6.76 5.27 -8.30
N ASP A 263 7.25 5.03 -7.08
CA ASP A 263 6.43 5.12 -5.87
C ASP A 263 6.02 6.56 -5.57
N PHE A 264 6.97 7.47 -5.68
CA PHE A 264 6.68 8.87 -5.41
C PHE A 264 5.65 9.44 -6.42
N GLY A 265 5.77 9.11 -7.70
CA GLY A 265 4.75 9.44 -8.71
C GLY A 265 3.40 8.80 -8.42
N THR A 266 3.38 7.56 -7.90
CA THR A 266 2.14 6.90 -7.46
C THR A 266 1.49 7.66 -6.31
N LEU A 267 2.27 8.07 -5.31
CA LEU A 267 1.76 8.89 -4.21
C LEU A 267 1.17 10.22 -4.71
N LEU A 268 1.88 10.95 -5.59
CA LEU A 268 1.40 12.22 -6.16
C LEU A 268 0.09 12.05 -6.93
N ASN A 269 -0.09 10.94 -7.63
CA ASN A 269 -1.34 10.64 -8.34
C ASN A 269 -2.55 10.53 -7.41
N TYR A 270 -2.38 9.97 -6.19
CA TYR A 270 -3.44 9.85 -5.18
C TYR A 270 -3.55 11.07 -4.27
N TRP A 271 -2.61 12.02 -4.36
CA TRP A 271 -2.53 13.18 -3.49
C TRP A 271 -3.35 14.34 -4.03
N PRO A 272 -4.31 14.89 -3.26
CA PRO A 272 -5.09 16.04 -3.70
C PRO A 272 -4.21 17.30 -3.72
N ASP A 273 -4.54 18.22 -4.61
CA ASP A 273 -3.89 19.52 -4.70
C ASP A 273 -4.97 20.62 -4.74
N PRO A 274 -4.75 21.78 -4.08
CA PRO A 274 -5.69 22.92 -4.13
C PRO A 274 -6.00 23.40 -5.55
N ASP A 275 -5.07 23.20 -6.49
CA ASP A 275 -5.19 23.63 -7.88
C ASP A 275 -5.77 22.53 -8.80
N ASP A 276 -6.20 21.37 -8.26
CA ASP A 276 -6.85 20.35 -9.05
C ASP A 276 -8.17 20.83 -9.65
N ASP A 277 -8.39 20.49 -10.91
CA ASP A 277 -9.69 20.71 -11.56
C ASP A 277 -10.75 19.89 -10.78
N PRO A 278 -11.83 20.51 -10.29
CA PRO A 278 -12.88 19.82 -9.55
C PRO A 278 -13.57 18.69 -10.36
N ASP A 279 -13.46 18.72 -11.69
CA ASP A 279 -14.00 17.67 -12.57
C ASP A 279 -13.01 16.49 -12.73
N VAL A 280 -11.77 16.62 -12.26
CA VAL A 280 -10.76 15.55 -12.30
C VAL A 280 -10.88 14.68 -11.06
N VAL A 281 -11.33 13.45 -11.24
CA VAL A 281 -11.36 12.45 -10.18
C VAL A 281 -9.96 11.84 -10.02
N ARG A 282 -9.29 12.14 -8.91
CA ARG A 282 -8.09 11.43 -8.50
C ARG A 282 -8.47 10.19 -7.69
N GLY A 283 -7.62 9.15 -7.73
CA GLY A 283 -7.89 7.88 -7.05
C GLY A 283 -7.84 7.90 -5.51
N GLY A 284 -7.68 9.08 -4.89
CA GLY A 284 -7.66 9.23 -3.43
C GLY A 284 -9.06 9.20 -2.80
N HIS A 285 -9.11 9.05 -1.48
CA HIS A 285 -10.36 9.09 -0.73
C HIS A 285 -10.99 10.49 -0.73
N ALA A 286 -12.30 10.56 -0.83
CA ALA A 286 -13.07 11.79 -0.61
C ALA A 286 -12.75 12.36 0.80
N GLY A 287 -12.69 13.68 0.92
CA GLY A 287 -12.36 14.36 2.19
C GLY A 287 -10.87 14.72 2.35
N LEU A 288 -9.94 14.06 1.67
CA LEU A 288 -8.51 14.39 1.77
C LEU A 288 -8.21 15.83 1.37
N ASN A 289 -8.89 16.40 0.39
CA ASN A 289 -8.75 17.78 -0.07
C ASN A 289 -9.11 18.83 0.99
N GLN A 290 -9.87 18.44 2.03
CA GLN A 290 -10.31 19.34 3.11
C GLN A 290 -9.43 19.22 4.37
N MET A 291 -8.42 18.35 4.38
CA MET A 291 -7.59 18.09 5.56
C MET A 291 -6.41 19.05 5.72
N GLY A 292 -6.24 20.02 4.82
CA GLY A 292 -5.08 20.92 4.85
C GLY A 292 -3.76 20.22 4.54
N LEU A 293 -3.80 19.22 3.66
CA LEU A 293 -2.61 18.56 3.15
C LEU A 293 -1.74 19.55 2.38
N PRO A 294 -0.41 19.37 2.34
CA PRO A 294 0.46 20.20 1.50
C PRO A 294 0.13 19.99 0.03
N SER A 295 0.40 21.00 -0.81
CA SER A 295 0.33 20.81 -2.28
C SER A 295 1.31 19.72 -2.74
N ARG A 296 1.10 19.17 -3.95
CA ARG A 296 2.05 18.21 -4.55
C ARG A 296 3.45 18.81 -4.69
N SER A 297 3.55 20.11 -5.00
CA SER A 297 4.84 20.83 -5.04
C SER A 297 5.52 20.82 -3.67
N GLN A 298 4.79 21.16 -2.61
CA GLN A 298 5.33 21.15 -1.24
C GLN A 298 5.71 19.73 -0.78
N LEU A 299 4.88 18.73 -1.12
CA LEU A 299 5.20 17.33 -0.81
C LEU A 299 6.47 16.88 -1.54
N THR A 300 6.66 17.33 -2.80
CA THR A 300 7.88 17.09 -3.59
C THR A 300 9.10 17.71 -2.93
N GLU A 301 8.98 18.95 -2.43
CA GLU A 301 10.05 19.59 -1.66
C GLU A 301 10.43 18.79 -0.41
N TYR A 302 9.43 18.33 0.37
CA TYR A 302 9.68 17.54 1.59
C TYR A 302 10.38 16.21 1.28
N TYR A 303 9.98 15.55 0.20
CA TYR A 303 10.64 14.33 -0.23
C TYR A 303 12.06 14.59 -0.75
N ALA A 304 12.29 15.66 -1.54
CA ALA A 304 13.59 16.05 -2.06
C ALA A 304 14.60 16.32 -0.93
N GLU A 305 14.17 17.03 0.13
CA GLU A 305 15.00 17.32 1.31
C GLU A 305 15.59 16.06 1.96
N LYS A 306 14.90 14.94 1.86
CA LYS A 306 15.24 13.68 2.53
C LYS A 306 15.86 12.64 1.60
N SER A 307 15.36 12.53 0.37
CA SER A 307 15.77 11.48 -0.57
C SER A 307 17.10 11.75 -1.25
N LEU A 308 17.47 13.04 -1.36
CA LEU A 308 18.64 13.52 -2.13
C LEU A 308 18.59 13.13 -3.61
N LEU A 309 17.39 12.85 -4.16
CA LEU A 309 17.18 12.58 -5.58
C LEU A 309 16.91 13.89 -6.35
N ASP A 310 17.27 13.91 -7.62
CA ASP A 310 16.83 14.96 -8.54
C ASP A 310 15.38 14.71 -8.95
N LEU A 311 14.49 15.65 -8.61
CA LEU A 311 13.06 15.59 -8.90
C LEU A 311 12.67 16.48 -10.09
N SER A 312 13.61 16.97 -10.87
CA SER A 312 13.33 17.82 -12.04
C SER A 312 12.37 17.16 -13.05
N ASN A 313 12.39 15.83 -13.14
CA ASN A 313 11.52 15.05 -14.02
C ASN A 313 10.36 14.35 -13.28
N VAL A 314 9.97 14.82 -12.10
CA VAL A 314 8.90 14.20 -11.28
C VAL A 314 7.57 14.14 -12.01
N HIS A 315 7.29 15.10 -12.90
CA HIS A 315 6.05 15.15 -13.69
C HIS A 315 5.88 13.95 -14.62
N TRP A 316 6.99 13.38 -15.12
CA TRP A 316 6.93 12.14 -15.90
C TRP A 316 6.37 10.98 -15.06
N TYR A 317 6.84 10.85 -13.82
CA TYR A 317 6.41 9.78 -12.90
C TYR A 317 4.96 9.97 -12.47
N GLU A 318 4.52 11.20 -12.25
CA GLU A 318 3.11 11.51 -11.99
C GLU A 318 2.23 11.16 -13.20
N ALA A 319 2.62 11.58 -14.41
CA ALA A 319 1.90 11.25 -15.65
C ALA A 319 1.83 9.73 -15.88
N PHE A 320 2.92 9.00 -15.64
CA PHE A 320 2.93 7.55 -15.69
C PHE A 320 1.96 6.93 -14.69
N ALA A 321 1.95 7.42 -13.45
CA ALA A 321 1.05 6.91 -12.40
C ALA A 321 -0.43 7.17 -12.74
N GLN A 322 -0.77 8.34 -13.29
CA GLN A 322 -2.13 8.66 -13.78
C GLN A 322 -2.55 7.72 -14.91
N TRP A 323 -1.67 7.51 -15.89
CA TRP A 323 -1.91 6.61 -17.02
C TRP A 323 -2.08 5.15 -16.57
N LYS A 324 -1.25 4.69 -15.61
CA LYS A 324 -1.39 3.40 -14.94
C LYS A 324 -2.75 3.27 -14.26
N THR A 325 -3.13 4.27 -13.47
CA THR A 325 -4.40 4.27 -12.71
C THR A 325 -5.61 4.26 -13.65
N ALA A 326 -5.59 5.01 -14.76
CA ALA A 326 -6.63 4.94 -15.78
C ALA A 326 -6.78 3.52 -16.33
N SER A 327 -5.66 2.81 -16.54
CA SER A 327 -5.69 1.41 -17.00
C SER A 327 -6.26 0.46 -15.93
N VAL A 328 -6.02 0.70 -14.65
CA VAL A 328 -6.61 -0.08 -13.54
C VAL A 328 -8.12 0.14 -13.44
N LEU A 329 -8.58 1.39 -13.55
CA LEU A 329 -9.99 1.73 -13.43
C LEU A 329 -10.84 1.21 -14.60
N GLN A 330 -10.24 0.87 -15.72
CA GLN A 330 -10.92 0.30 -16.90
C GLN A 330 -11.06 -1.24 -16.80
N GLN A 331 -10.32 -1.92 -15.93
CA GLN A 331 -10.41 -3.36 -15.69
C GLN A 331 -11.62 -3.72 -14.83
#